data_9023ccb59a9136ceebede6866e59e66e
#
_entry.id   9023ccb59a9136ceebede6866e59e66e
#
_cell.length_a   1.000
_cell.length_b   1.000
_cell.length_c   1.000
_cell.angle_alpha   90.00
_cell.angle_beta   90.00
_cell.angle_gamma   90.00
#
_symmetry.space_group_name_H-M   'P 1'
#
loop_
_entity.id
_entity.type
_entity.pdbx_description
1 polymer ?
#
loop_
_entity_poly.entity_id
_entity_poly.type
_entity_poly.pdbx_seq_one_letter_code
_entity_poly.pdbx_strand_id
1 'polypeptide(L)'
;MKETVLKRMSFSIEEELFDQLEILLAQSGYGNRSEFIRDMIRKQLTRKQCSESGKVIGTVSVLCNLKSSGIETKLLQTIDRSGLKTLGISRFALENDLSTTMISVEGIGCDIRDLVYSVRKLKGVVQAEFVITSAAGCQHN
;
A
#
# COMPACT_ATOMS: atom_id res chain seq x y z
N MET A 1 4.03 -33.91 -6.17
CA MET A 1 4.43 -32.99 -5.08
C MET A 1 5.82 -32.45 -5.38
N LYS A 2 5.98 -31.16 -5.46
CA LYS A 2 7.32 -30.57 -5.46
C LYS A 2 7.90 -30.67 -4.07
N GLU A 3 9.04 -31.35 -3.91
CA GLU A 3 9.78 -31.33 -2.67
C GLU A 3 10.18 -29.88 -2.37
N THR A 4 9.83 -29.41 -1.17
CA THR A 4 10.24 -28.08 -0.71
C THR A 4 11.68 -28.14 -0.22
N VAL A 5 12.62 -27.62 -1.01
CA VAL A 5 14.02 -27.49 -0.60
C VAL A 5 14.16 -26.27 0.31
N LEU A 6 14.60 -26.49 1.53
CA LEU A 6 14.84 -25.41 2.50
C LEU A 6 16.26 -24.87 2.33
N LYS A 7 16.37 -23.54 2.31
CA LYS A 7 17.65 -22.83 2.40
C LYS A 7 17.74 -22.09 3.73
N ARG A 8 18.86 -22.20 4.39
CA ARG A 8 19.12 -21.45 5.62
C ARG A 8 19.65 -20.06 5.27
N MET A 9 19.12 -19.05 5.94
CA MET A 9 19.52 -17.65 5.79
C MET A 9 19.76 -17.05 7.17
N SER A 10 20.76 -16.19 7.28
CA SER A 10 21.02 -15.39 8.47
C SER A 10 21.22 -13.93 8.08
N PHE A 11 20.83 -13.02 8.96
CA PHE A 11 20.99 -11.58 8.77
C PHE A 11 21.18 -10.90 10.13
N SER A 12 21.78 -9.73 10.11
CA SER A 12 21.92 -8.89 11.29
C SER A 12 20.77 -7.90 11.35
N ILE A 13 20.33 -7.59 12.54
CA ILE A 13 19.22 -6.67 12.80
C ILE A 13 19.59 -5.82 14.03
N GLU A 14 19.17 -4.57 14.05
CA GLU A 14 19.36 -3.69 15.19
C GLU A 14 18.60 -4.22 16.43
N GLU A 15 19.18 -4.03 17.60
CA GLU A 15 18.64 -4.56 18.85
C GLU A 15 17.20 -4.06 19.11
N GLU A 16 16.96 -2.77 18.91
CA GLU A 16 15.63 -2.19 19.08
C GLU A 16 14.60 -2.82 18.12
N LEU A 17 14.98 -3.04 16.88
CA LEU A 17 14.09 -3.67 15.88
C LEU A 17 13.89 -5.16 16.18
N PHE A 18 14.90 -5.84 16.72
CA PHE A 18 14.78 -7.21 17.20
C PHE A 18 13.77 -7.33 18.35
N ASP A 19 13.80 -6.42 19.31
CA ASP A 19 12.85 -6.39 20.42
C ASP A 19 11.40 -6.18 19.92
N GLN A 20 11.21 -5.31 18.93
CA GLN A 20 9.92 -5.13 18.27
C GLN A 20 9.45 -6.41 17.56
N LEU A 21 10.36 -7.11 16.88
CA LEU A 21 10.06 -8.39 16.23
C LEU A 21 9.58 -9.44 17.26
N GLU A 22 10.23 -9.54 18.40
CA GLU A 22 9.84 -10.47 19.47
C GLU A 22 8.44 -10.17 20.02
N ILE A 23 8.09 -8.89 20.17
CA ILE A 23 6.77 -8.46 20.59
C ILE A 23 5.72 -8.84 19.54
N LEU A 24 5.98 -8.57 18.27
CA LEU A 24 5.09 -8.93 17.17
C LEU A 24 4.89 -10.44 17.08
N LEU A 25 5.96 -11.21 17.23
CA LEU A 25 5.90 -12.66 17.22
C LEU A 25 5.02 -13.20 18.35
N ALA A 26 5.17 -12.69 19.57
CA ALA A 26 4.36 -13.08 20.73
C ALA A 26 2.88 -12.78 20.54
N GLN A 27 2.55 -11.71 19.85
CA GLN A 27 1.17 -11.28 19.57
C GLN A 27 0.52 -11.99 18.39
N SER A 28 1.32 -12.54 17.48
CA SER A 28 0.85 -13.06 16.18
C SER A 28 0.38 -14.51 16.19
N GLY A 29 0.67 -15.25 17.25
CA GLY A 29 0.33 -16.68 17.36
C GLY A 29 1.21 -17.62 16.53
N TYR A 30 2.28 -17.14 15.92
CA TYR A 30 3.24 -17.99 15.20
C TYR A 30 4.11 -18.81 16.16
N GLY A 31 4.44 -20.04 15.78
CA GLY A 31 5.23 -20.93 16.63
C GLY A 31 6.71 -20.59 16.71
N ASN A 32 7.26 -19.90 15.70
CA ASN A 32 8.68 -19.52 15.66
C ASN A 32 8.93 -18.36 14.68
N ARG A 33 10.14 -17.78 14.79
CA ARG A 33 10.55 -16.63 13.96
C ARG A 33 10.61 -16.97 12.47
N SER A 34 11.08 -18.16 12.12
CA SER A 34 11.20 -18.57 10.72
C SER A 34 9.83 -18.63 10.02
N GLU A 35 8.83 -19.15 10.69
CA GLU A 35 7.46 -19.22 10.18
C GLU A 35 6.84 -17.82 10.00
N PHE A 36 7.03 -16.95 10.97
CA PHE A 36 6.60 -15.55 10.90
C PHE A 36 7.23 -14.81 9.73
N ILE A 37 8.54 -14.94 9.53
CA ILE A 37 9.27 -14.29 8.43
C ILE A 37 8.83 -14.86 7.08
N ARG A 38 8.67 -16.18 6.95
CA ARG A 38 8.16 -16.81 5.73
C ARG A 38 6.78 -16.28 5.35
N ASP A 39 5.90 -16.14 6.32
CA ASP A 39 4.57 -15.61 6.08
C ASP A 39 4.59 -14.13 5.66
N MET A 40 5.44 -13.32 6.28
CA MET A 40 5.67 -11.93 5.86
C MET A 40 6.12 -11.85 4.40
N ILE A 41 7.07 -12.70 3.99
CA ILE A 41 7.56 -12.75 2.60
C ILE A 41 6.44 -13.16 1.65
N ARG A 42 5.67 -14.19 1.98
CA ARG A 42 4.52 -14.62 1.17
C ARG A 42 3.50 -13.52 0.99
N LYS A 43 3.19 -12.77 2.05
CA LYS A 43 2.26 -11.63 1.98
C LYS A 43 2.77 -10.52 1.07
N GLN A 44 4.07 -10.21 1.12
CA GLN A 44 4.67 -9.23 0.22
C GLN A 44 4.65 -9.67 -1.24
N LEU A 45 4.94 -10.94 -1.51
CA LEU A 45 4.88 -11.50 -2.86
C LEU A 45 3.46 -11.51 -3.42
N THR A 46 2.48 -11.86 -2.60
CA THR A 46 1.06 -11.83 -3.00
C THR A 46 0.62 -10.41 -3.34
N ARG A 47 0.99 -9.42 -2.54
CA ARG A 47 0.73 -8.00 -2.84
C ARG A 47 1.34 -7.59 -4.17
N LYS A 48 2.58 -7.97 -4.41
CA LYS A 48 3.30 -7.66 -5.65
C LYS A 48 2.60 -8.28 -6.85
N GLN A 49 2.28 -9.56 -6.80
CA GLN A 49 1.61 -10.27 -7.89
C GLN A 49 0.21 -9.70 -8.18
N CYS A 50 -0.56 -9.44 -7.15
CA CYS A 50 -1.89 -8.83 -7.28
C CYS A 50 -1.81 -7.39 -7.81
N SER A 51 -0.75 -6.66 -7.50
CA SER A 51 -0.59 -5.27 -7.90
C SER A 51 -0.02 -5.07 -9.31
N GLU A 52 0.71 -6.03 -9.86
CA GLU A 52 1.44 -5.85 -11.12
C GLU A 52 0.70 -6.36 -12.36
N SER A 53 -0.15 -7.37 -12.26
CA SER A 53 -0.69 -8.05 -13.45
C SER A 53 -2.20 -8.24 -13.48
N GLY A 54 -2.90 -7.94 -12.40
CA GLY A 54 -4.34 -8.16 -12.28
C GLY A 54 -5.14 -6.89 -12.08
N LYS A 55 -6.43 -6.95 -12.42
CA LYS A 55 -7.39 -5.91 -12.09
C LYS A 55 -7.68 -5.95 -10.60
N VAL A 56 -7.48 -4.84 -9.93
CA VAL A 56 -7.63 -4.70 -8.49
C VAL A 56 -8.49 -3.51 -8.13
N ILE A 57 -9.04 -3.52 -6.93
CA ILE A 57 -9.64 -2.36 -6.28
C ILE A 57 -8.68 -1.92 -5.19
N GLY A 58 -8.28 -0.67 -5.24
CA GLY A 58 -7.40 -0.08 -4.25
C GLY A 58 -7.95 1.23 -3.71
N THR A 59 -7.47 1.60 -2.55
CA THR A 59 -7.74 2.91 -1.94
C THR A 59 -6.44 3.68 -1.86
N VAL A 60 -6.43 4.87 -2.46
CA VAL A 60 -5.33 5.83 -2.38
C VAL A 60 -5.68 6.86 -1.33
N SER A 61 -4.83 7.03 -0.33
CA SER A 61 -4.96 8.05 0.71
C SER A 61 -3.94 9.14 0.47
N VAL A 62 -4.39 10.38 0.37
CA VAL A 62 -3.53 11.54 0.10
C VAL A 62 -3.70 12.58 1.21
N LEU A 63 -2.61 12.90 1.88
CA LEU A 63 -2.56 13.99 2.84
C LEU A 63 -2.04 15.24 2.14
N CYS A 64 -2.84 16.28 2.10
CA CYS A 64 -2.55 17.53 1.41
C CYS A 64 -2.45 18.70 2.37
N ASN A 65 -1.58 19.66 2.03
CA ASN A 65 -1.54 20.98 2.65
C ASN A 65 -2.44 21.93 1.87
N LEU A 66 -3.51 22.39 2.48
CA LEU A 66 -4.51 23.29 1.86
C LEU A 66 -3.95 24.69 1.56
N LYS A 67 -2.84 25.09 2.16
CA LYS A 67 -2.14 26.33 1.82
C LYS A 67 -1.49 26.30 0.45
N SER A 68 -1.24 25.12 -0.09
CA SER A 68 -0.72 24.98 -1.45
C SER A 68 -1.81 25.28 -2.47
N SER A 69 -1.60 26.33 -3.26
CA SER A 69 -2.58 26.80 -4.24
C SER A 69 -2.89 25.73 -5.28
N GLY A 70 -4.17 25.45 -5.46
CA GLY A 70 -4.68 24.58 -6.53
C GLY A 70 -4.38 23.09 -6.34
N ILE A 71 -3.96 22.65 -5.15
CA ILE A 71 -3.63 21.24 -4.91
C ILE A 71 -4.81 20.31 -5.21
N GLU A 72 -6.02 20.70 -4.86
CA GLU A 72 -7.21 19.89 -5.09
C GLU A 72 -7.50 19.68 -6.57
N THR A 73 -7.42 20.75 -7.34
CA THR A 73 -7.61 20.68 -8.80
C THR A 73 -6.52 19.82 -9.44
N LYS A 74 -5.27 19.99 -9.05
CA LYS A 74 -4.14 19.19 -9.55
C LYS A 74 -4.29 17.71 -9.20
N LEU A 75 -4.77 17.41 -8.00
CA LEU A 75 -5.00 16.03 -7.56
C LEU A 75 -6.07 15.37 -8.43
N LEU A 76 -7.22 16.02 -8.62
CA LEU A 76 -8.30 15.52 -9.47
C LEU A 76 -7.85 15.32 -10.92
N GLN A 77 -7.12 16.27 -11.48
CA GLN A 77 -6.56 16.16 -12.83
C GLN A 77 -5.59 14.98 -12.96
N THR A 78 -4.78 14.74 -11.96
CA THR A 78 -3.83 13.61 -11.94
C THR A 78 -4.58 12.28 -11.90
N ILE A 79 -5.64 12.19 -11.13
CA ILE A 79 -6.52 11.02 -11.07
C ILE A 79 -7.19 10.79 -12.43
N ASP A 80 -7.75 11.81 -13.04
CA ASP A 80 -8.42 11.70 -14.35
C ASP A 80 -7.45 11.24 -15.45
N ARG A 81 -6.22 11.72 -15.43
CA ARG A 81 -5.19 11.33 -16.40
C ARG A 81 -4.67 9.90 -16.22
N SER A 82 -4.87 9.32 -15.06
CA SER A 82 -4.40 7.94 -14.77
C SER A 82 -5.11 6.87 -15.59
N GLY A 83 -6.29 7.15 -16.10
CA GLY A 83 -7.14 6.19 -16.79
C GLY A 83 -7.78 5.13 -15.87
N LEU A 84 -7.56 5.22 -14.58
CA LEU A 84 -8.19 4.35 -13.60
C LEU A 84 -9.67 4.71 -13.42
N LYS A 85 -10.51 3.71 -13.20
CA LYS A 85 -11.90 3.92 -12.87
C LYS A 85 -12.02 4.36 -11.41
N THR A 86 -12.49 5.58 -11.19
CA THR A 86 -12.78 6.09 -9.85
C THR A 86 -14.12 5.56 -9.36
N LEU A 87 -14.11 4.87 -8.24
CA LEU A 87 -15.32 4.31 -7.62
C LEU A 87 -15.93 5.28 -6.60
N GLY A 88 -15.12 6.08 -5.96
CA GLY A 88 -15.58 7.07 -4.99
C GLY A 88 -14.42 7.90 -4.47
N ILE A 89 -14.78 9.08 -3.96
CA ILE A 89 -13.83 10.01 -3.34
C ILE A 89 -14.46 10.51 -2.04
N SER A 90 -13.69 10.44 -0.96
CA SER A 90 -14.05 11.03 0.34
C SER A 90 -12.96 11.98 0.77
N ARG A 91 -13.36 13.11 1.33
CA ARG A 91 -12.43 14.13 1.77
C ARG A 91 -12.77 14.63 3.16
N PHE A 92 -11.74 14.77 3.99
CA PHE A 92 -11.87 15.22 5.35
C PHE A 92 -10.90 16.36 5.62
N ALA A 93 -11.42 17.47 6.10
CA ALA A 93 -10.59 18.56 6.61
C ALA A 93 -10.02 18.17 7.97
N LEU A 94 -8.73 18.40 8.14
CA LEU A 94 -7.99 18.16 9.36
C LEU A 94 -7.54 19.50 9.98
N GLU A 95 -6.96 19.44 11.16
CA GLU A 95 -6.34 20.60 11.79
C GLU A 95 -5.10 21.07 11.00
N ASN A 96 -4.66 22.30 11.28
CA ASN A 96 -3.45 22.88 10.72
C ASN A 96 -3.42 22.98 9.18
N ASP A 97 -4.54 23.30 8.55
CA ASP A 97 -4.69 23.43 7.10
C ASP A 97 -4.31 22.16 6.34
N LEU A 98 -4.50 21.01 6.94
CA LEU A 98 -4.34 19.72 6.30
C LEU A 98 -5.70 19.16 5.87
N SER A 99 -5.68 18.35 4.82
CA SER A 99 -6.83 17.53 4.43
C SER A 99 -6.36 16.14 4.02
N THR A 100 -7.18 15.15 4.29
CA THR A 100 -6.99 13.81 3.75
C THR A 100 -8.06 13.50 2.71
N THR A 101 -7.64 13.00 1.57
CA THR A 101 -8.52 12.55 0.49
C THR A 101 -8.32 11.07 0.28
N MET A 102 -9.40 10.32 0.32
CA MET A 102 -9.40 8.87 0.09
C MET A 102 -10.11 8.60 -1.23
N ILE A 103 -9.42 7.94 -2.15
CA ILE A 103 -9.91 7.68 -3.50
C ILE A 103 -9.93 6.17 -3.70
N SER A 104 -11.11 5.61 -3.94
CA SER A 104 -11.24 4.21 -4.33
C SER A 104 -11.20 4.10 -5.85
N VAL A 105 -10.29 3.30 -6.35
CA VAL A 105 -10.04 3.12 -7.79
C VAL A 105 -10.02 1.65 -8.17
N GLU A 106 -10.39 1.38 -9.40
CA GLU A 106 -10.33 0.05 -10.01
C GLU A 106 -9.47 0.11 -11.26
N GLY A 107 -8.55 -0.83 -11.38
CA GLY A 107 -7.67 -0.94 -12.53
C GLY A 107 -6.52 -1.91 -12.30
N ILE A 108 -5.53 -1.85 -13.16
CA ILE A 108 -4.32 -2.66 -13.01
C ILE A 108 -3.47 -2.11 -11.86
N GLY A 109 -2.95 -2.99 -11.02
CA GLY A 109 -2.21 -2.59 -9.82
C GLY A 109 -1.00 -1.69 -10.09
N CYS A 110 -0.28 -1.91 -11.19
CA CYS A 110 0.84 -1.04 -11.57
C CYS A 110 0.36 0.39 -11.93
N ASP A 111 -0.83 0.55 -12.50
CA ASP A 111 -1.39 1.87 -12.80
C ASP A 111 -1.76 2.63 -11.50
N ILE A 112 -2.22 1.91 -10.48
CA ILE A 112 -2.48 2.49 -9.15
C ILE A 112 -1.16 2.96 -8.51
N ARG A 113 -0.12 2.16 -8.60
CA ARG A 113 1.21 2.54 -8.13
C ARG A 113 1.74 3.77 -8.83
N ASP A 114 1.60 3.83 -10.15
CA ASP A 114 2.05 4.95 -10.97
C ASP A 114 1.25 6.22 -10.65
N LEU A 115 -0.04 6.09 -10.38
CA LEU A 115 -0.88 7.19 -9.89
C LEU A 115 -0.32 7.74 -8.57
N VAL A 116 -0.02 6.89 -7.60
CA VAL A 116 0.53 7.31 -6.31
C VAL A 116 1.87 8.03 -6.49
N TYR A 117 2.75 7.54 -7.35
CA TYR A 117 4.01 8.21 -7.65
C TYR A 117 3.79 9.60 -8.27
N SER A 118 2.84 9.73 -9.19
CA SER A 118 2.49 11.01 -9.79
C SER A 118 1.91 11.99 -8.77
N VAL A 119 1.06 11.49 -7.86
CA VAL A 119 0.48 12.29 -6.77
C VAL A 119 1.54 12.78 -5.81
N ARG A 120 2.50 11.93 -5.43
CA ARG A 120 3.60 12.31 -4.52
C ARG A 120 4.46 13.46 -5.05
N LYS A 121 4.53 13.64 -6.37
CA LYS A 121 5.27 14.73 -7.00
C LYS A 121 4.55 16.08 -6.97
N LEU A 122 3.28 16.11 -6.66
CA LEU A 122 2.51 17.34 -6.63
C LEU A 122 2.92 18.20 -5.43
N LYS A 123 3.14 19.49 -5.70
CA LYS A 123 3.40 20.47 -4.64
C LYS A 123 2.16 20.59 -3.75
N GLY A 124 2.34 20.38 -2.46
CA GLY A 124 1.25 20.41 -1.47
C GLY A 124 0.79 19.03 -1.01
N VAL A 125 1.25 17.95 -1.64
CA VAL A 125 1.08 16.61 -1.14
C VAL A 125 2.13 16.33 -0.07
N VAL A 126 1.67 16.06 1.15
CA VAL A 126 2.53 15.71 2.29
C VAL A 126 2.86 14.23 2.28
N GLN A 127 1.85 13.40 2.00
CA GLN A 127 1.98 11.95 1.98
C GLN A 127 0.92 11.36 1.05
N ALA A 128 1.27 10.31 0.34
CA ALA A 128 0.34 9.52 -0.45
C ALA A 128 0.70 8.04 -0.36
N GLU A 129 -0.29 7.22 -0.03
CA GLU A 129 -0.15 5.78 0.13
C GLU A 129 -1.33 5.08 -0.53
N PHE A 130 -1.17 3.81 -0.85
CA PHE A 130 -2.28 3.00 -1.35
C PHE A 130 -2.34 1.63 -0.69
N VAL A 131 -3.55 1.11 -0.62
CA VAL A 131 -3.84 -0.24 -0.12
C VAL A 131 -4.70 -0.96 -1.15
N ILE A 132 -4.32 -2.18 -1.51
CA ILE A 132 -5.16 -3.05 -2.32
C ILE A 132 -6.25 -3.64 -1.43
N THR A 133 -7.50 -3.32 -1.77
CA THR A 133 -8.67 -3.73 -0.99
C THR A 133 -9.26 -5.04 -1.49
N SER A 134 -9.26 -5.23 -2.81
CA SER A 134 -9.73 -6.45 -3.45
C SER A 134 -8.95 -6.69 -4.72
N ALA A 135 -8.59 -7.94 -4.98
CA ALA A 135 -7.98 -8.37 -6.23
C ALA A 135 -8.90 -9.38 -6.93
N ALA A 136 -9.40 -9.01 -8.09
CA ALA A 136 -10.16 -9.93 -8.93
C ALA A 136 -9.26 -11.10 -9.33
N GLY A 137 -9.60 -12.31 -8.94
CA GLY A 137 -8.83 -13.52 -9.21
C GLY A 137 -7.88 -13.98 -8.10
N CYS A 138 -7.71 -13.23 -7.04
CA CYS A 138 -7.13 -13.75 -5.80
C CYS A 138 -8.21 -14.54 -5.06
N GLN A 139 -8.32 -15.80 -5.37
CA GLN A 139 -9.14 -16.69 -4.57
C GLN A 139 -8.42 -16.90 -3.24
N HIS A 140 -9.04 -16.45 -2.18
CA HIS A 140 -8.67 -16.86 -0.84
C HIS A 140 -9.06 -18.35 -0.68
N ASN A 141 -8.09 -19.21 -0.80
CA ASN A 141 -8.23 -20.56 -0.31
C ASN A 141 -7.88 -20.57 1.17
#